data_6c594ef71ba9767dafbceff49bcdd4e8
#
_entry.id   6c594ef71ba9767dafbceff49bcdd4e8
#
_cell.length_a   1.000
_cell.length_b   1.000
_cell.length_c   1.000
_cell.angle_alpha   90.00
_cell.angle_beta   90.00
_cell.angle_gamma   90.00
#
_symmetry.space_group_name_H-M   'P 1'
#
loop_
_entity.id
_entity.type
_entity.pdbx_description
1 polymer ?
#
loop_
_entity_poly.entity_id
_entity_poly.type
_entity_poly.pdbx_seq_one_letter_code
_entity_poly.pdbx_strand_id
1 'polypeptide(L)'
;MGLAAIALGLSVFLSRILGLVRDKIISYYFGTGAEADIYFTAFVVPDFLNYLLAGGYFSITLVPLLSQAFGRDEKDAWHFFSAAVCWATLLISLLTLIAWLAAPAVAPLVAPGFSAEAQQRLAHFLRIILPAQACFLPGACFTALLYMRRQFAVPALSPLVYNGCIILFGVAAIYLFPSLGMEGFCWGVLVGAALGSLALPVLAVRGGGLNFAPRLVHKTMKKVLLLALPLMLGQSIVALDEQFVRIFGSLTGEGGVSMLNYARRIMLVPVGVVAQAAGLASYPFLASLAAAGEKGRFDAALNSATNNTLLVALPLSLWMLVAAEPIMRFIFQQGDFSVEAATQSGLLLAVMMSGVAFWAVQQLLGRAFYAHQDTLTPALVGSAATLAALPLYWFGATRYGSLGVALAGVIGVIIYTAGLCLAWQRRFGADALAGLGRKSLSCLALCLPASLAARLALKGLALVFPQASLAGAACKIACSGLAFGLSYLALAFLVAPHLLTPLLSLAGRRKNRDNNCS
;
A
#
# COMPACT_ATOMS: atom_id res chain seq x y z
N MET A 1 2.54 7.30 25.56
CA MET A 1 2.89 6.62 24.28
C MET A 1 1.71 5.83 23.68
N GLY A 2 0.91 5.08 24.45
CA GLY A 2 -0.19 4.28 23.92
C GLY A 2 -1.27 5.05 23.16
N LEU A 3 -1.74 6.18 23.69
CA LEU A 3 -2.78 7.01 23.05
C LEU A 3 -2.32 7.59 21.69
N ALA A 4 -1.07 8.03 21.59
CA ALA A 4 -0.52 8.56 20.34
C ALA A 4 -0.38 7.47 19.25
N ALA A 5 0.02 6.26 19.64
CA ALA A 5 0.10 5.12 18.72
C ALA A 5 -1.30 4.68 18.23
N ILE A 6 -2.29 4.70 19.14
CA ILE A 6 -3.69 4.41 18.79
C ILE A 6 -4.23 5.49 17.83
N ALA A 7 -3.98 6.77 18.10
CA ALA A 7 -4.43 7.87 17.25
C ALA A 7 -3.82 7.79 15.84
N LEU A 8 -2.52 7.49 15.72
CA LEU A 8 -1.86 7.28 14.44
C LEU A 8 -2.42 6.04 13.71
N GLY A 9 -2.60 4.92 14.40
CA GLY A 9 -3.18 3.71 13.82
C GLY A 9 -4.61 3.94 13.31
N LEU A 10 -5.45 4.62 14.10
CA LEU A 10 -6.81 4.99 13.70
C LEU A 10 -6.82 5.93 12.50
N SER A 11 -5.91 6.91 12.48
CA SER A 11 -5.79 7.84 11.34
C SER A 11 -5.40 7.12 10.06
N VAL A 12 -4.41 6.21 10.11
CA VAL A 12 -4.02 5.39 8.96
C VAL A 12 -5.21 4.56 8.46
N PHE A 13 -5.98 3.97 9.37
CA PHE A 13 -7.18 3.21 9.03
C PHE A 13 -8.25 4.09 8.38
N LEU A 14 -8.57 5.24 8.99
CA LEU A 14 -9.55 6.21 8.44
C LEU A 14 -9.10 6.76 7.08
N SER A 15 -7.82 7.04 6.89
CA SER A 15 -7.28 7.47 5.60
C SER A 15 -7.46 6.42 4.51
N ARG A 16 -7.31 5.12 4.84
CA ARG A 16 -7.59 4.02 3.90
C ARG A 16 -9.06 3.93 3.53
N ILE A 17 -9.94 4.12 4.52
CA ILE A 17 -11.39 4.18 4.29
C ILE A 17 -11.73 5.37 3.38
N LEU A 18 -11.20 6.58 3.68
CA LEU A 18 -11.43 7.76 2.83
C LEU A 18 -10.88 7.55 1.40
N GLY A 19 -9.74 6.88 1.26
CA GLY A 19 -9.23 6.49 -0.06
C GLY A 19 -10.17 5.55 -0.81
N LEU A 20 -10.79 4.59 -0.12
CA LEU A 20 -11.79 3.70 -0.70
C LEU A 20 -13.09 4.45 -1.05
N VAL A 21 -13.53 5.38 -0.19
CA VAL A 21 -14.70 6.25 -0.45
C VAL A 21 -14.44 7.13 -1.68
N ARG A 22 -13.24 7.70 -1.80
CA ARG A 22 -12.84 8.46 -3.00
C ARG A 22 -12.94 7.60 -4.26
N ASP A 23 -12.36 6.40 -4.25
CA ASP A 23 -12.36 5.50 -5.39
C ASP A 23 -13.78 5.02 -5.71
N LYS A 24 -14.64 4.86 -4.69
CA LYS A 24 -16.07 4.59 -4.84
C LYS A 24 -16.81 5.76 -5.52
N ILE A 25 -16.53 7.00 -5.14
CA ILE A 25 -17.13 8.19 -5.76
C ILE A 25 -16.69 8.27 -7.23
N ILE A 26 -15.39 8.06 -7.51
CA ILE A 26 -14.88 8.04 -8.89
C ILE A 26 -15.58 6.94 -9.70
N SER A 27 -15.70 5.74 -9.15
CA SER A 27 -16.39 4.64 -9.85
C SER A 27 -17.88 4.91 -10.09
N TYR A 28 -18.54 5.63 -9.18
CA TYR A 28 -19.95 5.97 -9.31
C TYR A 28 -20.23 6.94 -10.46
N TYR A 29 -19.38 7.96 -10.64
CA TYR A 29 -19.59 9.01 -11.64
C TYR A 29 -18.87 8.76 -12.98
N PHE A 30 -17.83 7.94 -13.02
CA PHE A 30 -16.99 7.74 -14.21
C PHE A 30 -16.80 6.25 -14.57
N GLY A 31 -17.33 5.35 -13.76
CA GLY A 31 -17.27 3.90 -14.02
C GLY A 31 -15.83 3.39 -14.23
N THR A 32 -15.68 2.67 -15.35
CA THR A 32 -14.41 2.18 -15.88
C THR A 32 -14.10 2.80 -17.25
N GLY A 33 -14.55 4.05 -17.48
CA GLY A 33 -14.34 4.76 -18.74
C GLY A 33 -12.93 5.35 -18.86
N ALA A 34 -12.66 5.93 -20.04
CA ALA A 34 -11.36 6.51 -20.39
C ALA A 34 -10.89 7.59 -19.39
N GLU A 35 -11.78 8.45 -18.88
CA GLU A 35 -11.42 9.48 -17.88
C GLU A 35 -10.91 8.88 -16.57
N ALA A 36 -11.50 7.75 -16.11
CA ALA A 36 -11.02 7.04 -14.91
C ALA A 36 -9.64 6.42 -15.16
N ASP A 37 -9.42 5.81 -16.33
CA ASP A 37 -8.12 5.25 -16.71
C ASP A 37 -7.04 6.34 -16.78
N ILE A 38 -7.34 7.47 -17.39
CA ILE A 38 -6.43 8.62 -17.50
C ILE A 38 -6.09 9.15 -16.10
N TYR A 39 -7.09 9.32 -15.23
CA TYR A 39 -6.88 9.79 -13.86
C TYR A 39 -5.96 8.87 -13.06
N PHE A 40 -6.20 7.55 -13.07
CA PHE A 40 -5.34 6.62 -12.33
C PHE A 40 -3.93 6.54 -12.92
N THR A 41 -3.79 6.63 -14.25
CA THR A 41 -2.49 6.65 -14.92
C THR A 41 -1.71 7.94 -14.64
N ALA A 42 -2.40 9.08 -14.43
CA ALA A 42 -1.77 10.36 -14.11
C ALA A 42 -0.96 10.33 -12.78
N PHE A 43 -1.15 9.33 -11.93
CA PHE A 43 -0.35 9.16 -10.72
C PHE A 43 0.96 8.40 -10.94
N VAL A 44 1.24 7.82 -12.13
CA VAL A 44 2.47 7.05 -12.38
C VAL A 44 3.72 7.87 -12.09
N VAL A 45 3.83 9.05 -12.69
CA VAL A 45 5.00 9.93 -12.51
C VAL A 45 5.02 10.59 -11.12
N PRO A 46 3.93 11.17 -10.62
CA PRO A 46 3.86 11.72 -9.27
C PRO A 46 4.23 10.71 -8.18
N ASP A 47 3.66 9.51 -8.24
CA ASP A 47 3.95 8.45 -7.25
C ASP A 47 5.42 8.02 -7.33
N PHE A 48 5.99 7.87 -8.54
CA PHE A 48 7.40 7.55 -8.70
C PHE A 48 8.31 8.62 -8.08
N LEU A 49 8.04 9.91 -8.32
CA LEU A 49 8.78 11.01 -7.68
C LEU A 49 8.62 10.99 -6.16
N ASN A 50 7.43 10.67 -5.67
CA ASN A 50 7.17 10.57 -4.25
C ASN A 50 7.95 9.39 -3.62
N TYR A 51 7.95 8.21 -4.24
CA TYR A 51 8.74 7.07 -3.77
C TYR A 51 10.23 7.35 -3.82
N LEU A 52 10.70 8.01 -4.88
CA LEU A 52 12.12 8.35 -5.03
C LEU A 52 12.60 9.31 -3.94
N LEU A 53 11.82 10.31 -3.56
CA LEU A 53 12.27 11.42 -2.72
C LEU A 53 11.63 11.45 -1.33
N ALA A 54 10.32 11.23 -1.24
CA ALA A 54 9.56 11.47 -0.01
C ALA A 54 9.16 10.18 0.71
N GLY A 55 9.33 8.99 0.15
CA GLY A 55 8.81 7.69 0.59
C GLY A 55 9.11 7.23 2.03
N GLY A 56 9.14 8.17 2.98
CA GLY A 56 9.42 7.93 4.40
C GLY A 56 10.91 7.87 4.73
N TYR A 57 11.78 7.61 3.76
CA TYR A 57 13.22 7.41 3.99
C TYR A 57 13.94 8.70 4.34
N PHE A 58 13.51 9.81 3.74
CA PHE A 58 14.04 11.13 4.09
C PHE A 58 13.69 11.49 5.54
N SER A 59 12.45 11.28 5.96
CA SER A 59 12.01 11.50 7.34
C SER A 59 12.73 10.57 8.34
N ILE A 60 12.89 9.29 7.99
CA ILE A 60 13.60 8.31 8.83
C ILE A 60 15.06 8.72 9.05
N THR A 61 15.72 9.27 8.02
CA THR A 61 17.08 9.77 8.12
C THR A 61 17.14 11.11 8.86
N LEU A 62 16.15 11.98 8.64
CA LEU A 62 16.18 13.35 9.17
C LEU A 62 15.87 13.40 10.67
N VAL A 63 14.93 12.61 11.17
CA VAL A 63 14.50 12.61 12.59
C VAL A 63 15.67 12.37 13.57
N PRO A 64 16.51 11.31 13.42
CA PRO A 64 17.64 11.09 14.31
C PRO A 64 18.69 12.21 14.25
N LEU A 65 18.96 12.72 13.05
CA LEU A 65 19.95 13.79 12.87
C LEU A 65 19.48 15.13 13.46
N LEU A 66 18.18 15.46 13.30
CA LEU A 66 17.57 16.62 13.96
C LEU A 66 17.60 16.47 15.48
N SER A 67 17.22 15.32 16.01
CA SER A 67 17.24 15.05 17.45
C SER A 67 18.64 15.23 18.04
N GLN A 68 19.68 14.73 17.34
CA GLN A 68 21.07 14.93 17.74
C GLN A 68 21.50 16.40 17.68
N ALA A 69 21.07 17.12 16.64
CA ALA A 69 21.41 18.54 16.47
C ALA A 69 20.76 19.39 17.56
N PHE A 70 19.46 19.22 17.80
CA PHE A 70 18.73 19.94 18.88
C PHE A 70 19.25 19.60 20.27
N GLY A 71 19.78 18.40 20.50
CA GLY A 71 20.42 18.02 21.76
C GLY A 71 21.79 18.66 22.01
N ARG A 72 22.42 19.24 20.97
CA ARG A 72 23.75 19.87 21.07
C ARG A 72 23.69 21.40 21.08
N ASP A 73 23.06 21.97 20.07
CA ASP A 73 22.92 23.41 19.87
C ASP A 73 21.64 23.70 19.08
N GLU A 74 20.68 24.36 19.72
CA GLU A 74 19.39 24.68 19.13
C GLU A 74 19.54 25.59 17.91
N LYS A 75 20.47 26.55 17.93
CA LYS A 75 20.68 27.49 16.82
C LYS A 75 21.26 26.77 15.59
N ASP A 76 22.25 25.91 15.78
CA ASP A 76 22.83 25.08 14.71
C ASP A 76 21.77 24.08 14.17
N ALA A 77 20.91 23.54 15.03
CA ALA A 77 19.81 22.65 14.63
C ALA A 77 18.78 23.35 13.76
N TRP A 78 18.41 24.59 14.07
CA TRP A 78 17.53 25.38 13.21
C TRP A 78 18.18 25.72 11.87
N HIS A 79 19.47 25.96 11.86
CA HIS A 79 20.24 26.16 10.64
C HIS A 79 20.26 24.89 9.77
N PHE A 80 20.45 23.73 10.40
CA PHE A 80 20.40 22.44 9.71
C PHE A 80 18.99 22.15 9.16
N PHE A 81 17.94 22.35 9.96
CA PHE A 81 16.55 22.18 9.53
C PHE A 81 16.21 23.06 8.34
N SER A 82 16.58 24.34 8.40
CA SER A 82 16.35 25.30 7.32
C SER A 82 17.05 24.87 6.03
N ALA A 83 18.29 24.39 6.12
CA ALA A 83 19.02 23.86 4.97
C ALA A 83 18.34 22.61 4.39
N ALA A 84 17.86 21.71 5.25
CA ALA A 84 17.16 20.51 4.81
C ALA A 84 15.85 20.84 4.06
N VAL A 85 15.05 21.79 4.58
CA VAL A 85 13.82 22.25 3.92
C VAL A 85 14.14 22.94 2.58
N CYS A 86 15.16 23.82 2.53
CA CYS A 86 15.55 24.50 1.29
C CYS A 86 16.01 23.50 0.21
N TRP A 87 16.84 22.54 0.56
CA TRP A 87 17.27 21.49 -0.37
C TRP A 87 16.10 20.59 -0.80
N ALA A 88 15.24 20.20 0.12
CA ALA A 88 14.05 19.42 -0.19
C ALA A 88 13.15 20.17 -1.18
N THR A 89 12.89 21.45 -0.93
CA THR A 89 12.07 22.30 -1.80
C THR A 89 12.71 22.48 -3.17
N LEU A 90 14.01 22.81 -3.21
CA LEU A 90 14.71 23.04 -4.47
C LEU A 90 14.73 21.77 -5.34
N LEU A 91 15.12 20.63 -4.75
CA LEU A 91 15.24 19.37 -5.47
C LEU A 91 13.90 18.90 -6.02
N ILE A 92 12.86 18.84 -5.18
CA ILE A 92 11.55 18.36 -5.62
C ILE A 92 10.91 19.34 -6.61
N SER A 93 11.04 20.65 -6.42
CA SER A 93 10.50 21.64 -7.34
C SER A 93 11.18 21.59 -8.71
N LEU A 94 12.50 21.39 -8.75
CA LEU A 94 13.25 21.22 -10.00
C LEU A 94 12.79 19.96 -10.75
N LEU A 95 12.72 18.81 -10.06
CA LEU A 95 12.27 17.55 -10.68
C LEU A 95 10.80 17.62 -11.11
N THR A 96 9.96 18.26 -10.30
CA THR A 96 8.56 18.52 -10.64
C THR A 96 8.43 19.41 -11.88
N LEU A 97 9.23 20.48 -11.97
CA LEU A 97 9.24 21.37 -13.13
C LEU A 97 9.69 20.62 -14.40
N ILE A 98 10.76 19.82 -14.30
CA ILE A 98 11.23 19.00 -15.42
C ILE A 98 10.12 18.04 -15.88
N ALA A 99 9.49 17.31 -14.94
CA ALA A 99 8.40 16.39 -15.26
C ALA A 99 7.17 17.12 -15.83
N TRP A 100 6.86 18.31 -15.34
CA TRP A 100 5.76 19.15 -15.80
C TRP A 100 5.95 19.63 -17.25
N LEU A 101 7.18 20.09 -17.59
CA LEU A 101 7.54 20.47 -18.95
C LEU A 101 7.57 19.24 -19.87
N ALA A 102 8.06 18.11 -19.38
CA ALA A 102 8.15 16.86 -20.13
C ALA A 102 6.81 16.09 -20.20
N ALA A 103 5.73 16.53 -19.53
CA ALA A 103 4.47 15.81 -19.44
C ALA A 103 3.92 15.30 -20.81
N PRO A 104 3.95 16.10 -21.91
CA PRO A 104 3.51 15.62 -23.23
C PRO A 104 4.39 14.51 -23.81
N ALA A 105 5.70 14.52 -23.51
CA ALA A 105 6.64 13.49 -23.97
C ALA A 105 6.59 12.23 -23.08
N VAL A 106 6.23 12.40 -21.82
CA VAL A 106 6.13 11.32 -20.84
C VAL A 106 4.80 10.56 -20.94
N ALA A 107 3.70 11.23 -21.31
CA ALA A 107 2.38 10.60 -21.40
C ALA A 107 2.37 9.35 -22.32
N PRO A 108 2.96 9.33 -23.53
CA PRO A 108 3.06 8.13 -24.36
C PRO A 108 3.91 7.00 -23.73
N LEU A 109 4.90 7.35 -22.89
CA LEU A 109 5.76 6.37 -22.23
C LEU A 109 5.05 5.67 -21.08
N VAL A 110 4.22 6.39 -20.32
CA VAL A 110 3.48 5.83 -19.17
C VAL A 110 2.11 5.25 -19.55
N ALA A 111 1.61 5.58 -20.74
CA ALA A 111 0.36 5.06 -21.27
C ALA A 111 0.48 4.72 -22.77
N PRO A 112 1.33 3.74 -23.14
CA PRO A 112 1.58 3.43 -24.55
C PRO A 112 0.34 2.91 -25.30
N GLY A 113 -0.65 2.40 -24.60
CA GLY A 113 -1.88 1.89 -25.20
C GLY A 113 -3.01 2.91 -25.35
N PHE A 114 -2.83 4.13 -24.86
CA PHE A 114 -3.87 5.17 -24.99
C PHE A 114 -3.84 5.82 -26.39
N SER A 115 -5.02 6.28 -26.85
CA SER A 115 -5.13 7.11 -28.05
C SER A 115 -4.38 8.44 -27.89
N ALA A 116 -4.07 9.11 -29.00
CA ALA A 116 -3.39 10.40 -28.98
C ALA A 116 -4.17 11.45 -28.16
N GLU A 117 -5.50 11.44 -28.24
CA GLU A 117 -6.38 12.32 -27.45
C GLU A 117 -6.29 12.01 -25.96
N ALA A 118 -6.35 10.72 -25.59
CA ALA A 118 -6.21 10.28 -24.20
C ALA A 118 -4.82 10.60 -23.63
N GLN A 119 -3.76 10.49 -24.44
CA GLN A 119 -2.40 10.90 -24.03
C GLN A 119 -2.29 12.42 -23.84
N GLN A 120 -2.94 13.24 -24.67
CA GLN A 120 -3.00 14.69 -24.46
C GLN A 120 -3.75 15.03 -23.17
N ARG A 121 -4.89 14.36 -22.93
CA ARG A 121 -5.67 14.52 -21.70
C ARG A 121 -4.85 14.08 -20.48
N LEU A 122 -4.11 12.97 -20.57
CA LEU A 122 -3.18 12.51 -19.55
C LEU A 122 -2.09 13.54 -19.25
N ALA A 123 -1.48 14.15 -20.29
CA ALA A 123 -0.48 15.21 -20.13
C ALA A 123 -1.07 16.43 -19.41
N HIS A 124 -2.33 16.77 -19.69
CA HIS A 124 -3.04 17.84 -18.99
C HIS A 124 -3.24 17.49 -17.50
N PHE A 125 -3.73 16.30 -17.17
CA PHE A 125 -3.89 15.86 -15.76
C PHE A 125 -2.56 15.80 -15.03
N LEU A 126 -1.50 15.31 -15.68
CA LEU A 126 -0.14 15.33 -15.13
C LEU A 126 0.29 16.74 -14.75
N ARG A 127 0.01 17.75 -15.61
CA ARG A 127 0.36 19.14 -15.32
C ARG A 127 -0.40 19.72 -14.13
N ILE A 128 -1.61 19.25 -13.83
CA ILE A 128 -2.36 19.67 -12.64
C ILE A 128 -1.84 18.97 -11.39
N ILE A 129 -1.56 17.66 -11.48
CA ILE A 129 -1.19 16.84 -10.30
C ILE A 129 0.28 17.00 -9.91
N LEU A 130 1.20 17.12 -10.87
CA LEU A 130 2.64 17.18 -10.60
C LEU A 130 3.05 18.27 -9.60
N PRO A 131 2.52 19.51 -9.64
CA PRO A 131 2.87 20.55 -8.67
C PRO A 131 2.59 20.15 -7.20
N ALA A 132 1.68 19.20 -6.95
CA ALA A 132 1.44 18.67 -5.63
C ALA A 132 2.71 18.04 -5.02
N GLN A 133 3.63 17.53 -5.84
CA GLN A 133 4.87 16.91 -5.37
C GLN A 133 5.78 17.92 -4.66
N ALA A 134 5.75 19.20 -5.07
CA ALA A 134 6.49 20.25 -4.40
C ALA A 134 6.05 20.49 -2.94
N CYS A 135 4.88 19.98 -2.54
CA CYS A 135 4.36 20.09 -1.19
C CYS A 135 4.78 18.91 -0.29
N PHE A 136 4.96 17.70 -0.86
CA PHE A 136 5.17 16.49 -0.05
C PHE A 136 6.54 16.44 0.64
N LEU A 137 7.63 16.68 -0.07
CA LEU A 137 8.98 16.54 0.51
C LEU A 137 9.29 17.64 1.53
N PRO A 138 9.01 18.94 1.28
CA PRO A 138 9.13 19.96 2.33
C PRO A 138 8.21 19.68 3.51
N GLY A 139 6.96 19.27 3.26
CA GLY A 139 6.02 18.89 4.32
C GLY A 139 6.52 17.72 5.16
N ALA A 140 7.22 16.75 4.56
CA ALA A 140 7.86 15.66 5.28
C ALA A 140 8.96 16.14 6.24
N CYS A 141 9.69 17.22 5.91
CA CYS A 141 10.66 17.85 6.82
C CYS A 141 9.96 18.41 8.08
N PHE A 142 8.86 19.15 7.90
CA PHE A 142 8.07 19.68 9.02
C PHE A 142 7.43 18.55 9.84
N THR A 143 6.93 17.53 9.18
CA THR A 143 6.38 16.32 9.82
C THR A 143 7.44 15.59 10.65
N ALA A 144 8.69 15.47 10.16
CA ALA A 144 9.81 14.91 10.91
C ALA A 144 10.10 15.71 12.19
N LEU A 145 10.04 17.04 12.13
CA LEU A 145 10.19 17.92 13.28
C LEU A 145 9.06 17.73 14.30
N LEU A 146 7.80 17.56 13.84
CA LEU A 146 6.66 17.25 14.71
C LEU A 146 6.83 15.89 15.40
N TYR A 147 7.29 14.87 14.70
CA TYR A 147 7.60 13.56 15.30
C TYR A 147 8.71 13.66 16.36
N MET A 148 9.76 14.42 16.10
CA MET A 148 10.83 14.68 17.06
C MET A 148 10.26 15.37 18.33
N ARG A 149 9.33 16.32 18.17
CA ARG A 149 8.60 17.00 19.26
C ARG A 149 7.48 16.16 19.88
N ARG A 150 7.31 14.90 19.47
CA ARG A 150 6.23 13.99 19.91
C ARG A 150 4.81 14.53 19.64
N GLN A 151 4.65 15.36 18.64
CA GLN A 151 3.37 15.91 18.18
C GLN A 151 2.83 15.07 17.03
N PHE A 152 1.90 14.15 17.32
CA PHE A 152 1.41 13.17 16.36
C PHE A 152 0.06 13.55 15.73
N ALA A 153 -0.66 14.51 16.29
CA ALA A 153 -2.01 14.86 15.86
C ALA A 153 -2.05 15.39 14.41
N VAL A 154 -1.17 16.33 14.08
CA VAL A 154 -1.12 16.92 12.73
C VAL A 154 -0.64 15.92 11.67
N PRO A 155 0.46 15.16 11.87
CA PRO A 155 0.81 14.06 10.96
C PRO A 155 -0.32 13.04 10.76
N ALA A 156 -1.11 12.77 11.79
CA ALA A 156 -2.27 11.90 11.69
C ALA A 156 -3.41 12.51 10.85
N LEU A 157 -3.63 13.82 10.94
CA LEU A 157 -4.71 14.54 10.22
C LEU A 157 -4.37 14.77 8.74
N SER A 158 -3.09 14.93 8.38
CA SER A 158 -2.64 15.27 7.02
C SER A 158 -3.21 14.37 5.91
N PRO A 159 -3.18 13.02 6.01
CA PRO A 159 -3.74 12.16 4.97
C PRO A 159 -5.27 12.22 4.87
N LEU A 160 -5.95 12.57 5.97
CA LEU A 160 -7.41 12.74 5.98
C LEU A 160 -7.80 14.01 5.23
N VAL A 161 -7.10 15.12 5.48
CA VAL A 161 -7.30 16.39 4.75
C VAL A 161 -6.99 16.20 3.27
N TYR A 162 -5.91 15.51 2.93
CA TYR A 162 -5.55 15.22 1.54
C TYR A 162 -6.69 14.49 0.79
N ASN A 163 -7.16 13.35 1.31
CA ASN A 163 -8.26 12.60 0.68
C ASN A 163 -9.58 13.40 0.73
N GLY A 164 -9.84 14.13 1.81
CA GLY A 164 -11.02 14.98 1.95
C GLY A 164 -11.08 16.07 0.88
N CYS A 165 -9.96 16.74 0.59
CA CYS A 165 -9.88 17.72 -0.49
C CYS A 165 -10.13 17.10 -1.86
N ILE A 166 -9.56 15.92 -2.15
CA ILE A 166 -9.80 15.24 -3.43
C ILE A 166 -11.29 14.95 -3.63
N ILE A 167 -11.94 14.42 -2.60
CA ILE A 167 -13.39 14.15 -2.64
C ILE A 167 -14.18 15.44 -2.81
N LEU A 168 -13.89 16.44 -1.99
CA LEU A 168 -14.62 17.71 -1.99
C LEU A 168 -14.54 18.42 -3.33
N PHE A 169 -13.32 18.59 -3.88
CA PHE A 169 -13.11 19.26 -5.16
C PHE A 169 -13.67 18.45 -6.33
N GLY A 170 -13.52 17.12 -6.31
CA GLY A 170 -14.09 16.25 -7.33
C GLY A 170 -15.62 16.33 -7.36
N VAL A 171 -16.26 16.19 -6.20
CA VAL A 171 -17.74 16.28 -6.09
C VAL A 171 -18.21 17.69 -6.42
N ALA A 172 -17.53 18.73 -5.93
CA ALA A 172 -17.87 20.12 -6.27
C ALA A 172 -17.75 20.38 -7.79
N ALA A 173 -16.73 19.84 -8.45
CA ALA A 173 -16.60 19.96 -9.91
C ALA A 173 -17.79 19.32 -10.63
N ILE A 174 -18.21 18.13 -10.25
CA ILE A 174 -19.34 17.42 -10.88
C ILE A 174 -20.63 18.25 -10.81
N TYR A 175 -20.93 18.87 -9.66
CA TYR A 175 -22.21 19.57 -9.44
C TYR A 175 -22.17 21.06 -9.78
N LEU A 176 -21.06 21.75 -9.51
CA LEU A 176 -20.94 23.20 -9.69
C LEU A 176 -20.27 23.59 -11.02
N PHE A 177 -19.38 22.73 -11.52
CA PHE A 177 -18.60 22.98 -12.73
C PHE A 177 -18.51 21.73 -13.61
N PRO A 178 -19.64 21.25 -14.19
CA PRO A 178 -19.69 19.97 -14.92
C PRO A 178 -18.66 19.86 -16.06
N SER A 179 -18.24 21.00 -16.63
CA SER A 179 -17.20 21.06 -17.67
C SER A 179 -15.82 20.57 -17.21
N LEU A 180 -15.53 20.61 -15.90
CA LEU A 180 -14.28 20.13 -15.34
C LEU A 180 -14.27 18.60 -15.19
N GLY A 181 -15.42 17.98 -14.90
CA GLY A 181 -15.54 16.52 -14.74
C GLY A 181 -14.46 15.93 -13.82
N MET A 182 -13.68 14.95 -14.31
CA MET A 182 -12.57 14.30 -13.59
C MET A 182 -11.44 15.27 -13.19
N GLU A 183 -11.28 16.37 -13.90
CA GLU A 183 -10.24 17.37 -13.61
C GLU A 183 -10.39 17.98 -12.20
N GLY A 184 -11.62 18.06 -11.68
CA GLY A 184 -11.87 18.49 -10.31
C GLY A 184 -11.17 17.62 -9.26
N PHE A 185 -11.08 16.31 -9.48
CA PHE A 185 -10.30 15.42 -8.61
C PHE A 185 -8.80 15.71 -8.70
N CYS A 186 -8.28 16.06 -9.89
CA CYS A 186 -6.88 16.45 -10.06
C CYS A 186 -6.55 17.74 -9.30
N TRP A 187 -7.41 18.76 -9.36
CA TRP A 187 -7.28 19.96 -8.53
C TRP A 187 -7.38 19.67 -7.05
N GLY A 188 -8.26 18.74 -6.66
CA GLY A 188 -8.35 18.26 -5.28
C GLY A 188 -7.06 17.62 -4.76
N VAL A 189 -6.30 16.92 -5.62
CA VAL A 189 -4.96 16.39 -5.30
C VAL A 189 -3.99 17.53 -4.99
N LEU A 190 -3.95 18.56 -5.83
CA LEU A 190 -3.05 19.71 -5.63
C LEU A 190 -3.38 20.47 -4.34
N VAL A 191 -4.66 20.84 -4.16
CA VAL A 191 -5.10 21.57 -2.96
C VAL A 191 -4.93 20.73 -1.71
N GLY A 192 -5.26 19.43 -1.78
CA GLY A 192 -5.09 18.50 -0.67
C GLY A 192 -3.63 18.32 -0.25
N ALA A 193 -2.69 18.27 -1.20
CA ALA A 193 -1.27 18.25 -0.92
C ALA A 193 -0.79 19.57 -0.28
N ALA A 194 -1.22 20.71 -0.84
CA ALA A 194 -0.87 22.02 -0.30
C ALA A 194 -1.38 22.21 1.14
N LEU A 195 -2.63 21.89 1.41
CA LEU A 195 -3.25 22.04 2.73
C LEU A 195 -2.80 20.94 3.69
N GLY A 196 -2.98 19.67 3.31
CA GLY A 196 -2.76 18.53 4.18
C GLY A 196 -1.29 18.24 4.44
N SER A 197 -0.48 18.19 3.37
CA SER A 197 0.91 17.75 3.48
C SER A 197 1.90 18.88 3.75
N LEU A 198 1.60 20.12 3.39
CA LEU A 198 2.51 21.26 3.63
C LEU A 198 1.96 22.25 4.65
N ALA A 199 0.81 22.86 4.42
CA ALA A 199 0.32 23.97 5.25
C ALA A 199 0.07 23.53 6.70
N LEU A 200 -0.61 22.42 6.94
CA LEU A 200 -0.90 21.93 8.30
C LEU A 200 0.37 21.68 9.12
N PRO A 201 1.39 20.90 8.64
CA PRO A 201 2.64 20.73 9.36
C PRO A 201 3.40 22.03 9.60
N VAL A 202 3.44 22.95 8.61
CA VAL A 202 4.10 24.27 8.75
C VAL A 202 3.44 25.10 9.85
N LEU A 203 2.11 25.20 9.82
CA LEU A 203 1.34 25.97 10.82
C LEU A 203 1.52 25.39 12.24
N ALA A 204 1.52 24.06 12.37
CA ALA A 204 1.73 23.40 13.65
C ALA A 204 3.14 23.68 14.22
N VAL A 205 4.16 23.60 13.37
CA VAL A 205 5.54 23.92 13.78
C VAL A 205 5.67 25.40 14.13
N ARG A 206 5.04 26.29 13.35
CA ARG A 206 5.06 27.74 13.58
C ARG A 206 4.46 28.09 14.93
N GLY A 207 3.33 27.48 15.31
CA GLY A 207 2.70 27.67 16.62
C GLY A 207 3.56 27.18 17.79
N GLY A 208 4.45 26.21 17.57
CA GLY A 208 5.40 25.66 18.56
C GLY A 208 6.80 26.29 18.54
N GLY A 209 7.00 27.45 17.90
CA GLY A 209 8.28 28.13 17.72
C GLY A 209 9.05 27.61 16.51
N LEU A 210 9.00 28.36 15.41
CA LEU A 210 9.76 28.13 14.19
C LEU A 210 10.81 29.21 14.02
N ASN A 211 12.08 28.82 14.04
CA ASN A 211 13.18 29.71 13.71
C ASN A 211 13.76 29.28 12.36
N PHE A 212 13.12 29.72 11.27
CA PHE A 212 13.48 29.38 9.89
C PHE A 212 14.30 30.52 9.28
N ALA A 213 15.55 30.20 8.91
CA ALA A 213 16.44 31.10 8.19
C ALA A 213 16.88 30.42 6.89
N PRO A 214 16.37 30.82 5.70
CA PRO A 214 16.68 30.17 4.43
C PRO A 214 18.18 30.09 4.19
N ARG A 215 18.70 28.88 3.96
CA ARG A 215 20.09 28.61 3.64
C ARG A 215 20.24 27.27 2.91
N LEU A 216 21.28 27.16 2.12
CA LEU A 216 21.59 25.93 1.38
C LEU A 216 22.83 25.20 1.95
N VAL A 217 23.66 25.88 2.73
CA VAL A 217 24.93 25.32 3.21
C VAL A 217 24.82 24.95 4.68
N HIS A 218 25.01 23.66 4.97
CA HIS A 218 25.18 23.14 6.33
C HIS A 218 26.02 21.85 6.33
N LYS A 219 26.96 21.73 7.29
CA LYS A 219 27.92 20.60 7.39
C LYS A 219 27.23 19.21 7.43
N THR A 220 26.05 19.12 8.03
CA THR A 220 25.29 17.86 8.19
C THR A 220 24.58 17.42 6.90
N MET A 221 24.38 18.30 5.89
CA MET A 221 23.66 17.95 4.66
C MET A 221 24.34 16.85 3.86
N LYS A 222 25.67 16.84 3.80
CA LYS A 222 26.44 15.75 3.16
C LYS A 222 26.10 14.39 3.79
N LYS A 223 25.96 14.34 5.12
CA LYS A 223 25.59 13.11 5.84
C LYS A 223 24.15 12.68 5.54
N VAL A 224 23.21 13.64 5.44
CA VAL A 224 21.81 13.34 5.04
C VAL A 224 21.79 12.70 3.65
N LEU A 225 22.45 13.30 2.66
CA LEU A 225 22.49 12.79 1.30
C LEU A 225 23.11 11.40 1.20
N LEU A 226 24.25 11.18 1.87
CA LEU A 226 24.94 9.89 1.87
C LEU A 226 24.11 8.77 2.50
N LEU A 227 23.29 9.08 3.51
CA LEU A 227 22.42 8.08 4.16
C LEU A 227 21.09 7.89 3.41
N ALA A 228 20.50 8.96 2.90
CA ALA A 228 19.18 8.91 2.26
C ALA A 228 19.24 8.35 0.83
N LEU A 229 20.23 8.75 0.01
CA LEU A 229 20.28 8.42 -1.41
C LEU A 229 20.28 6.91 -1.72
N PRO A 230 21.09 6.06 -1.05
CA PRO A 230 21.06 4.62 -1.29
C PRO A 230 19.70 3.98 -0.92
N LEU A 231 19.10 4.44 0.18
CA LEU A 231 17.79 3.97 0.62
C LEU A 231 16.69 4.37 -0.37
N MET A 232 16.73 5.61 -0.86
CA MET A 232 15.78 6.14 -1.84
C MET A 232 15.84 5.35 -3.14
N LEU A 233 17.03 5.14 -3.70
CA LEU A 233 17.22 4.40 -4.96
C LEU A 233 16.79 2.93 -4.83
N GLY A 234 17.21 2.24 -3.78
CA GLY A 234 16.90 0.82 -3.59
C GLY A 234 15.41 0.54 -3.46
N GLN A 235 14.66 1.43 -2.81
CA GLN A 235 13.22 1.26 -2.63
C GLN A 235 12.38 1.73 -3.84
N SER A 236 12.88 2.69 -4.60
CA SER A 236 12.18 3.20 -5.79
C SER A 236 11.96 2.15 -6.84
N ILE A 237 12.92 1.24 -7.06
CA ILE A 237 12.81 0.17 -8.06
C ILE A 237 11.73 -0.84 -7.64
N VAL A 238 11.65 -1.19 -6.36
CA VAL A 238 10.60 -2.09 -5.84
C VAL A 238 9.21 -1.47 -5.97
N ALA A 239 9.10 -0.14 -5.84
CA ALA A 239 7.85 0.58 -6.00
C ALA A 239 7.37 0.67 -7.46
N LEU A 240 8.23 0.40 -8.44
CA LEU A 240 7.85 0.37 -9.87
C LEU A 240 6.83 -0.71 -10.20
N ASP A 241 6.76 -1.82 -9.45
CA ASP A 241 5.76 -2.86 -9.66
C ASP A 241 4.32 -2.30 -9.65
N GLU A 242 4.04 -1.37 -8.74
CA GLU A 242 2.73 -0.69 -8.72
C GLU A 242 2.48 0.13 -9.98
N GLN A 243 3.51 0.81 -10.48
CA GLN A 243 3.40 1.62 -11.68
C GLN A 243 3.24 0.76 -12.94
N PHE A 244 3.86 -0.44 -12.98
CA PHE A 244 3.71 -1.37 -14.09
C PHE A 244 2.27 -1.82 -14.30
N VAL A 245 1.51 -2.02 -13.22
CA VAL A 245 0.08 -2.34 -13.34
C VAL A 245 -0.67 -1.27 -14.11
N ARG A 246 -0.36 0.03 -13.89
CA ARG A 246 -0.99 1.15 -14.61
C ARG A 246 -0.44 1.29 -16.03
N ILE A 247 0.88 1.23 -16.22
CA ILE A 247 1.54 1.36 -17.53
C ILE A 247 1.08 0.25 -18.47
N PHE A 248 1.19 -1.01 -18.06
CA PHE A 248 0.78 -2.15 -18.89
C PHE A 248 -0.74 -2.32 -18.93
N GLY A 249 -1.46 -1.86 -17.90
CA GLY A 249 -2.91 -1.75 -17.92
C GLY A 249 -3.42 -0.87 -19.05
N SER A 250 -2.69 0.17 -19.45
CA SER A 250 -3.07 1.04 -20.58
C SER A 250 -3.13 0.29 -21.91
N LEU A 251 -2.36 -0.80 -22.07
CA LEU A 251 -2.34 -1.64 -23.27
C LEU A 251 -3.58 -2.55 -23.39
N THR A 252 -4.40 -2.65 -22.36
CA THR A 252 -5.48 -3.66 -22.29
C THR A 252 -6.86 -3.12 -22.72
N GLY A 253 -6.88 -1.91 -23.29
CA GLY A 253 -8.09 -1.25 -23.75
C GLY A 253 -8.73 -0.37 -22.67
N GLU A 254 -9.84 0.26 -23.04
CA GLU A 254 -10.58 1.16 -22.15
C GLU A 254 -11.13 0.39 -20.95
N GLY A 255 -11.02 0.98 -19.76
CA GLY A 255 -11.41 0.38 -18.48
C GLY A 255 -10.32 -0.50 -17.86
N GLY A 256 -9.24 -0.81 -18.59
CA GLY A 256 -8.23 -1.74 -18.13
C GLY A 256 -7.46 -1.26 -16.90
N VAL A 257 -7.06 0.00 -16.89
CA VAL A 257 -6.33 0.59 -15.76
C VAL A 257 -7.23 0.75 -14.53
N SER A 258 -8.43 1.27 -14.72
CA SER A 258 -9.38 1.52 -13.63
C SER A 258 -9.84 0.22 -12.97
N MET A 259 -10.20 -0.81 -13.74
CA MET A 259 -10.56 -2.14 -13.21
C MET A 259 -9.43 -2.76 -12.39
N LEU A 260 -8.20 -2.73 -12.90
CA LEU A 260 -7.01 -3.19 -12.17
C LEU A 260 -6.77 -2.39 -10.88
N ASN A 261 -6.96 -1.07 -10.93
CA ASN A 261 -6.77 -0.21 -9.77
C ASN A 261 -7.83 -0.46 -8.69
N TYR A 262 -9.12 -0.61 -9.06
CA TYR A 262 -10.19 -0.93 -8.10
C TYR A 262 -9.99 -2.32 -7.47
N ALA A 263 -9.63 -3.34 -8.27
CA ALA A 263 -9.33 -4.67 -7.75
C ALA A 263 -8.12 -4.64 -6.78
N ARG A 264 -7.03 -3.95 -7.16
CA ARG A 264 -5.84 -3.77 -6.31
C ARG A 264 -6.17 -3.04 -5.01
N ARG A 265 -7.06 -2.05 -5.04
CA ARG A 265 -7.48 -1.32 -3.83
C ARG A 265 -8.09 -2.26 -2.80
N ILE A 266 -8.94 -3.19 -3.23
CA ILE A 266 -9.54 -4.19 -2.33
C ILE A 266 -8.50 -5.22 -1.87
N MET A 267 -7.62 -5.70 -2.78
CA MET A 267 -6.52 -6.60 -2.42
C MET A 267 -5.62 -6.04 -1.31
N LEU A 268 -5.36 -4.74 -1.31
CA LEU A 268 -4.51 -4.10 -0.31
C LEU A 268 -5.12 -4.05 1.10
N VAL A 269 -6.43 -4.30 1.26
CA VAL A 269 -7.07 -4.34 2.59
C VAL A 269 -6.51 -5.49 3.44
N PRO A 270 -6.60 -6.77 3.04
CA PRO A 270 -6.04 -7.87 3.83
C PRO A 270 -4.51 -7.77 3.95
N VAL A 271 -3.81 -7.31 2.91
CA VAL A 271 -2.36 -7.09 2.98
C VAL A 271 -2.00 -6.10 4.09
N GLY A 272 -2.72 -4.99 4.17
CA GLY A 272 -2.48 -3.97 5.19
C GLY A 272 -2.85 -4.41 6.60
N VAL A 273 -3.98 -5.09 6.76
CA VAL A 273 -4.47 -5.51 8.08
C VAL A 273 -3.68 -6.70 8.62
N VAL A 274 -3.34 -7.67 7.78
CA VAL A 274 -2.69 -8.91 8.23
C VAL A 274 -1.18 -8.82 8.09
N ALA A 275 -0.67 -8.61 6.88
CA ALA A 275 0.77 -8.71 6.62
C ALA A 275 1.56 -7.53 7.19
N GLN A 276 1.11 -6.30 6.98
CA GLN A 276 1.81 -5.10 7.48
C GLN A 276 1.73 -5.00 9.01
N ALA A 277 0.56 -5.31 9.61
CA ALA A 277 0.41 -5.29 11.06
C ALA A 277 1.29 -6.32 11.74
N ALA A 278 1.33 -7.56 11.23
CA ALA A 278 2.19 -8.63 11.76
C ALA A 278 3.68 -8.27 11.63
N GLY A 279 4.07 -7.72 10.48
CA GLY A 279 5.44 -7.26 10.25
C GLY A 279 5.87 -6.15 11.20
N LEU A 280 5.01 -5.14 11.43
CA LEU A 280 5.29 -4.04 12.36
C LEU A 280 5.39 -4.52 13.81
N ALA A 281 4.50 -5.44 14.22
CA ALA A 281 4.48 -5.96 15.58
C ALA A 281 5.67 -6.87 15.89
N SER A 282 6.14 -7.67 14.92
CA SER A 282 7.27 -8.61 15.11
C SER A 282 8.64 -7.94 15.02
N TYR A 283 8.77 -6.83 14.30
CA TYR A 283 10.05 -6.20 13.99
C TYR A 283 10.89 -5.81 15.22
N PRO A 284 10.36 -5.13 16.26
CA PRO A 284 11.16 -4.77 17.45
C PRO A 284 11.70 -5.99 18.18
N PHE A 285 10.90 -7.07 18.24
CA PHE A 285 11.30 -8.31 18.88
C PHE A 285 12.39 -9.04 18.06
N LEU A 286 12.23 -9.13 16.75
CA LEU A 286 13.26 -9.68 15.85
C LEU A 286 14.54 -8.87 15.93
N ALA A 287 14.47 -7.53 15.93
CA ALA A 287 15.64 -6.67 16.04
C ALA A 287 16.41 -6.87 17.36
N SER A 288 15.69 -7.05 18.48
CA SER A 288 16.33 -7.34 19.78
C SER A 288 17.06 -8.70 19.80
N LEU A 289 16.47 -9.73 19.20
CA LEU A 289 17.08 -11.06 19.11
C LEU A 289 18.30 -11.06 18.16
N ALA A 290 18.22 -10.31 17.05
CA ALA A 290 19.35 -10.15 16.14
C ALA A 290 20.51 -9.42 16.82
N ALA A 291 20.24 -8.35 17.57
CA ALA A 291 21.25 -7.61 18.33
C ALA A 291 21.90 -8.45 19.45
N ALA A 292 21.13 -9.36 20.07
CA ALA A 292 21.64 -10.29 21.09
C ALA A 292 22.43 -11.49 20.50
N GLY A 293 22.43 -11.67 19.16
CA GLY A 293 23.07 -12.81 18.50
C GLY A 293 22.38 -14.16 18.72
N GLU A 294 21.12 -14.15 19.20
CA GLU A 294 20.36 -15.35 19.56
C GLU A 294 19.70 -15.99 18.32
N LYS A 295 20.52 -16.57 17.43
CA LYS A 295 20.06 -17.11 16.13
C LYS A 295 18.91 -18.09 16.25
N GLY A 296 18.99 -19.11 17.11
CA GLY A 296 17.94 -20.12 17.23
C GLY A 296 16.59 -19.54 17.69
N ARG A 297 16.62 -18.56 18.61
CA ARG A 297 15.40 -17.86 19.07
C ARG A 297 14.86 -16.91 17.98
N PHE A 298 15.76 -16.29 17.21
CA PHE A 298 15.39 -15.47 16.07
C PHE A 298 14.64 -16.29 15.01
N ASP A 299 15.21 -17.42 14.58
CA ASP A 299 14.61 -18.30 13.58
C ASP A 299 13.25 -18.85 14.04
N ALA A 300 13.15 -19.26 15.31
CA ALA A 300 11.88 -19.69 15.91
C ALA A 300 10.84 -18.58 15.94
N ALA A 301 11.23 -17.35 16.28
CA ALA A 301 10.36 -16.18 16.32
C ALA A 301 9.88 -15.79 14.91
N LEU A 302 10.79 -15.75 13.92
CA LEU A 302 10.46 -15.48 12.52
C LEU A 302 9.50 -16.51 11.94
N ASN A 303 9.79 -17.82 12.15
CA ASN A 303 8.91 -18.90 11.70
C ASN A 303 7.55 -18.85 12.38
N SER A 304 7.49 -18.55 13.68
CA SER A 304 6.23 -18.39 14.41
C SER A 304 5.42 -17.21 13.88
N ALA A 305 6.05 -16.04 13.72
CA ALA A 305 5.39 -14.84 13.19
C ALA A 305 4.85 -15.08 11.77
N THR A 306 5.65 -15.70 10.90
CA THR A 306 5.25 -16.00 9.51
C THR A 306 4.11 -17.02 9.46
N ASN A 307 4.21 -18.12 10.22
CA ASN A 307 3.13 -19.12 10.29
C ASN A 307 1.82 -18.52 10.83
N ASN A 308 1.87 -17.72 11.91
CA ASN A 308 0.68 -17.09 12.48
C ASN A 308 0.06 -16.09 11.50
N THR A 309 0.87 -15.38 10.73
CA THR A 309 0.38 -14.47 9.69
C THR A 309 -0.29 -15.24 8.55
N LEU A 310 0.30 -16.35 8.10
CA LEU A 310 -0.26 -17.19 7.05
C LEU A 310 -1.54 -17.91 7.49
N LEU A 311 -1.67 -18.29 8.77
CA LEU A 311 -2.90 -18.84 9.33
C LEU A 311 -4.10 -17.91 9.25
N VAL A 312 -3.87 -16.60 9.12
CA VAL A 312 -4.93 -15.59 8.90
C VAL A 312 -5.00 -15.18 7.43
N ALA A 313 -3.85 -14.96 6.79
CA ALA A 313 -3.78 -14.47 5.41
C ALA A 313 -4.33 -15.48 4.40
N LEU A 314 -4.02 -16.78 4.54
CA LEU A 314 -4.48 -17.83 3.62
C LEU A 314 -6.00 -17.99 3.63
N PRO A 315 -6.67 -18.22 4.79
CA PRO A 315 -8.12 -18.32 4.81
C PRO A 315 -8.82 -17.07 4.30
N LEU A 316 -8.35 -15.88 4.72
CA LEU A 316 -8.93 -14.61 4.30
C LEU A 316 -8.80 -14.41 2.80
N SER A 317 -7.61 -14.64 2.22
CA SER A 317 -7.37 -14.46 0.79
C SER A 317 -8.14 -15.47 -0.06
N LEU A 318 -8.25 -16.73 0.37
CA LEU A 318 -9.00 -17.76 -0.36
C LEU A 318 -10.51 -17.54 -0.29
N TRP A 319 -11.04 -17.09 0.86
CA TRP A 319 -12.43 -16.66 0.93
C TRP A 319 -12.71 -15.45 0.01
N MET A 320 -11.86 -14.40 0.07
CA MET A 320 -12.01 -13.22 -0.78
C MET A 320 -11.84 -13.55 -2.28
N LEU A 321 -10.99 -14.54 -2.61
CA LEU A 321 -10.88 -15.05 -3.98
C LEU A 321 -12.21 -15.61 -4.47
N VAL A 322 -12.88 -16.44 -3.65
CA VAL A 322 -14.19 -17.03 -3.99
C VAL A 322 -15.30 -15.97 -4.02
N ALA A 323 -15.26 -15.01 -3.10
CA ALA A 323 -16.25 -13.94 -2.96
C ALA A 323 -15.88 -12.67 -3.77
N ALA A 324 -14.87 -12.72 -4.64
CA ALA A 324 -14.32 -11.53 -5.30
C ALA A 324 -15.36 -10.76 -6.11
N GLU A 325 -16.17 -11.43 -6.91
CA GLU A 325 -17.23 -10.79 -7.68
C GLU A 325 -18.32 -10.15 -6.80
N PRO A 326 -18.94 -10.83 -5.82
CA PRO A 326 -19.85 -10.19 -4.88
C PRO A 326 -19.24 -8.99 -4.15
N ILE A 327 -17.96 -9.05 -3.77
CA ILE A 327 -17.27 -7.95 -3.11
C ILE A 327 -17.17 -6.74 -4.05
N MET A 328 -16.73 -6.93 -5.31
CA MET A 328 -16.65 -5.84 -6.29
C MET A 328 -18.02 -5.26 -6.60
N ARG A 329 -19.05 -6.10 -6.74
CA ARG A 329 -20.44 -5.67 -6.92
C ARG A 329 -20.93 -4.84 -5.74
N PHE A 330 -20.73 -5.30 -4.52
CA PHE A 330 -21.19 -4.60 -3.32
C PHE A 330 -20.54 -3.22 -3.17
N ILE A 331 -19.24 -3.14 -3.44
CA ILE A 331 -18.49 -1.91 -3.22
C ILE A 331 -18.66 -0.94 -4.40
N PHE A 332 -18.58 -1.39 -5.64
CA PHE A 332 -18.44 -0.53 -6.81
C PHE A 332 -19.61 -0.51 -7.78
N GLN A 333 -20.41 -1.57 -7.90
CA GLN A 333 -21.52 -1.67 -8.87
C GLN A 333 -22.66 -0.70 -8.54
N GLN A 334 -22.46 0.58 -8.83
CA GLN A 334 -23.46 1.65 -8.71
C GLN A 334 -23.08 2.79 -9.66
N GLY A 335 -24.08 3.59 -10.10
CA GLY A 335 -23.85 4.66 -11.06
C GLY A 335 -23.32 4.12 -12.39
N ASP A 336 -22.27 4.71 -12.91
CA ASP A 336 -21.66 4.35 -14.20
C ASP A 336 -20.79 3.07 -14.16
N PHE A 337 -20.64 2.44 -12.98
CA PHE A 337 -19.90 1.19 -12.88
C PHE A 337 -20.79 0.01 -13.24
N SER A 338 -20.61 -0.52 -14.44
CA SER A 338 -21.49 -1.54 -15.03
C SER A 338 -21.39 -2.92 -14.33
N VAL A 339 -22.35 -3.79 -14.61
CA VAL A 339 -22.35 -5.19 -14.14
C VAL A 339 -21.17 -5.95 -14.72
N GLU A 340 -20.85 -5.72 -16.00
CA GLU A 340 -19.73 -6.33 -16.71
C GLU A 340 -18.39 -5.91 -16.08
N ALA A 341 -18.23 -4.61 -15.81
CA ALA A 341 -17.05 -4.07 -15.13
C ALA A 341 -16.87 -4.69 -13.73
N ALA A 342 -17.97 -4.87 -12.99
CA ALA A 342 -17.94 -5.53 -11.69
C ALA A 342 -17.49 -7.00 -11.77
N THR A 343 -17.99 -7.71 -12.77
CA THR A 343 -17.63 -9.12 -13.00
C THR A 343 -16.16 -9.26 -13.41
N GLN A 344 -15.70 -8.44 -14.36
CA GLN A 344 -14.31 -8.43 -14.81
C GLN A 344 -13.36 -8.01 -13.68
N SER A 345 -13.65 -6.91 -12.96
CA SER A 345 -12.87 -6.51 -11.80
C SER A 345 -12.87 -7.57 -10.69
N GLY A 346 -13.98 -8.32 -10.54
CA GLY A 346 -14.06 -9.46 -9.64
C GLY A 346 -13.07 -10.57 -10.01
N LEU A 347 -12.95 -10.88 -11.29
CA LEU A 347 -11.97 -11.86 -11.79
C LEU A 347 -10.55 -11.38 -11.54
N LEU A 348 -10.25 -10.09 -11.80
CA LEU A 348 -8.94 -9.49 -11.51
C LEU A 348 -8.62 -9.56 -10.01
N LEU A 349 -9.60 -9.23 -9.16
CA LEU A 349 -9.45 -9.35 -7.71
C LEU A 349 -9.16 -10.80 -7.29
N ALA A 350 -9.89 -11.78 -7.84
CA ALA A 350 -9.67 -13.19 -7.52
C ALA A 350 -8.24 -13.63 -7.86
N VAL A 351 -7.71 -13.22 -9.02
CA VAL A 351 -6.32 -13.47 -9.39
C VAL A 351 -5.36 -12.82 -8.41
N MET A 352 -5.54 -11.53 -8.12
CA MET A 352 -4.66 -10.79 -7.20
C MET A 352 -4.68 -11.37 -5.77
N MET A 353 -5.82 -11.91 -5.31
CA MET A 353 -5.94 -12.56 -4.00
C MET A 353 -5.03 -13.79 -3.86
N SER A 354 -4.74 -14.50 -4.95
CA SER A 354 -3.82 -15.65 -4.92
C SER A 354 -2.38 -15.26 -4.54
N GLY A 355 -2.00 -13.99 -4.73
CA GLY A 355 -0.69 -13.44 -4.38
C GLY A 355 -0.53 -13.00 -2.92
N VAL A 356 -1.63 -12.81 -2.17
CA VAL A 356 -1.61 -12.18 -0.83
C VAL A 356 -0.77 -12.94 0.18
N ALA A 357 -0.80 -14.27 0.16
CA ALA A 357 0.02 -15.09 1.06
C ALA A 357 1.53 -14.88 0.81
N PHE A 358 1.95 -14.76 -0.44
CA PHE A 358 3.33 -14.47 -0.80
C PHE A 358 3.75 -13.06 -0.34
N TRP A 359 2.87 -12.08 -0.49
CA TRP A 359 3.06 -10.73 0.07
C TRP A 359 3.26 -10.76 1.58
N ALA A 360 2.52 -11.60 2.31
CA ALA A 360 2.66 -11.72 3.75
C ALA A 360 4.04 -12.27 4.14
N VAL A 361 4.52 -13.29 3.46
CA VAL A 361 5.88 -13.84 3.65
C VAL A 361 6.95 -12.80 3.32
N GLN A 362 6.81 -12.11 2.17
CA GLN A 362 7.71 -11.06 1.73
C GLN A 362 7.86 -9.94 2.78
N GLN A 363 6.76 -9.48 3.36
CA GLN A 363 6.76 -8.42 4.37
C GLN A 363 7.52 -8.82 5.63
N LEU A 364 7.39 -10.05 6.08
CA LEU A 364 8.08 -10.55 7.27
C LEU A 364 9.56 -10.82 7.01
N LEU A 365 9.89 -11.44 5.88
CA LEU A 365 11.29 -11.68 5.50
C LEU A 365 12.05 -10.38 5.25
N GLY A 366 11.44 -9.39 4.60
CA GLY A 366 12.05 -8.07 4.44
C GLY A 366 12.43 -7.45 5.79
N ARG A 367 11.53 -7.54 6.80
CA ARG A 367 11.83 -7.04 8.14
C ARG A 367 12.86 -7.88 8.88
N ALA A 368 12.94 -9.19 8.62
CA ALA A 368 13.98 -10.04 9.16
C ALA A 368 15.38 -9.62 8.64
N PHE A 369 15.52 -9.30 7.36
CA PHE A 369 16.74 -8.71 6.81
C PHE A 369 17.06 -7.37 7.45
N TYR A 370 16.08 -6.49 7.61
CA TYR A 370 16.28 -5.17 8.26
C TYR A 370 16.68 -5.30 9.72
N ALA A 371 16.20 -6.32 10.45
CA ALA A 371 16.63 -6.62 11.82
C ALA A 371 18.13 -6.96 11.88
N HIS A 372 18.68 -7.58 10.84
CA HIS A 372 20.11 -7.84 10.67
C HIS A 372 20.86 -6.67 10.01
N GLN A 373 20.26 -5.47 9.92
CA GLN A 373 20.81 -4.27 9.27
C GLN A 373 21.13 -4.47 7.78
N ASP A 374 20.57 -5.50 7.15
CA ASP A 374 20.74 -5.78 5.73
C ASP A 374 19.55 -5.19 4.95
N THR A 375 19.73 -3.98 4.44
CA THR A 375 18.75 -3.33 3.56
C THR A 375 19.03 -3.59 2.07
N LEU A 376 20.26 -3.99 1.76
CA LEU A 376 20.73 -4.16 0.39
C LEU A 376 20.17 -5.43 -0.26
N THR A 377 20.18 -6.55 0.45
CA THR A 377 19.69 -7.83 -0.09
C THR A 377 18.21 -7.76 -0.53
N PRO A 378 17.25 -7.28 0.31
CA PRO A 378 15.88 -7.10 -0.14
C PRO A 378 15.72 -6.14 -1.32
N ALA A 379 16.50 -5.05 -1.36
CA ALA A 379 16.47 -4.10 -2.45
C ALA A 379 16.96 -4.72 -3.77
N LEU A 380 18.07 -5.44 -3.76
CA LEU A 380 18.62 -6.10 -4.95
C LEU A 380 17.70 -7.20 -5.47
N VAL A 381 17.21 -8.08 -4.57
CA VAL A 381 16.29 -9.17 -4.94
C VAL A 381 14.98 -8.60 -5.46
N GLY A 382 14.44 -7.55 -4.82
CA GLY A 382 13.24 -6.86 -5.28
C GLY A 382 13.43 -6.21 -6.64
N SER A 383 14.55 -5.51 -6.86
CA SER A 383 14.89 -4.90 -8.14
C SER A 383 15.01 -5.96 -9.25
N ALA A 384 15.70 -7.06 -8.98
CA ALA A 384 15.83 -8.16 -9.94
C ALA A 384 14.48 -8.80 -10.27
N ALA A 385 13.61 -9.01 -9.25
CA ALA A 385 12.27 -9.54 -9.45
C ALA A 385 11.38 -8.59 -10.27
N THR A 386 11.46 -7.28 -9.98
CA THR A 386 10.72 -6.24 -10.72
C THR A 386 11.15 -6.18 -12.18
N LEU A 387 12.46 -6.24 -12.46
CA LEU A 387 12.97 -6.29 -13.84
C LEU A 387 12.58 -7.59 -14.56
N ALA A 388 12.62 -8.74 -13.86
CA ALA A 388 12.19 -10.02 -14.41
C ALA A 388 10.67 -10.07 -14.70
N ALA A 389 9.87 -9.28 -13.98
CA ALA A 389 8.43 -9.17 -14.20
C ALA A 389 8.07 -8.34 -15.46
N LEU A 390 8.94 -7.44 -15.94
CA LEU A 390 8.67 -6.58 -17.11
C LEU A 390 8.20 -7.36 -18.35
N PRO A 391 8.93 -8.40 -18.84
CA PRO A 391 8.47 -9.17 -19.99
C PRO A 391 7.16 -9.92 -19.70
N LEU A 392 6.89 -10.30 -18.45
CA LEU A 392 5.63 -10.95 -18.07
C LEU A 392 4.46 -9.97 -18.16
N TYR A 393 4.66 -8.73 -17.72
CA TYR A 393 3.66 -7.66 -17.85
C TYR A 393 3.35 -7.36 -19.32
N TRP A 394 4.39 -7.21 -20.15
CA TRP A 394 4.23 -6.97 -21.58
C TRP A 394 3.48 -8.10 -22.28
N PHE A 395 3.96 -9.34 -22.10
CA PHE A 395 3.33 -10.52 -22.70
C PHE A 395 1.90 -10.73 -22.16
N GLY A 396 1.72 -10.58 -20.85
CA GLY A 396 0.41 -10.69 -20.21
C GLY A 396 -0.59 -9.67 -20.74
N ALA A 397 -0.20 -8.40 -20.80
CA ALA A 397 -1.05 -7.32 -21.29
C ALA A 397 -1.48 -7.55 -22.75
N THR A 398 -0.53 -7.92 -23.62
CA THR A 398 -0.79 -8.07 -25.06
C THR A 398 -1.56 -9.34 -25.43
N ARG A 399 -1.46 -10.43 -24.63
CA ARG A 399 -2.10 -11.72 -24.94
C ARG A 399 -3.38 -11.98 -24.14
N TYR A 400 -3.42 -11.51 -22.90
CA TYR A 400 -4.51 -11.82 -21.94
C TYR A 400 -5.17 -10.57 -21.38
N GLY A 401 -4.83 -9.39 -21.88
CA GLY A 401 -5.41 -8.12 -21.43
C GLY A 401 -5.16 -7.86 -19.92
N SER A 402 -6.14 -7.27 -19.26
CA SER A 402 -6.07 -6.92 -17.83
C SER A 402 -5.83 -8.14 -16.92
N LEU A 403 -6.35 -9.32 -17.30
CA LEU A 403 -6.08 -10.57 -16.59
C LEU A 403 -4.60 -10.95 -16.63
N GLY A 404 -3.96 -10.77 -17.78
CA GLY A 404 -2.52 -11.02 -17.94
C GLY A 404 -1.67 -10.06 -17.10
N VAL A 405 -2.08 -8.80 -16.98
CA VAL A 405 -1.42 -7.82 -16.09
C VAL A 405 -1.55 -8.24 -14.63
N ALA A 406 -2.75 -8.64 -14.19
CA ALA A 406 -2.95 -9.13 -12.83
C ALA A 406 -2.12 -10.38 -12.51
N LEU A 407 -2.06 -11.35 -13.45
CA LEU A 407 -1.22 -12.56 -13.33
C LEU A 407 0.27 -12.21 -13.26
N ALA A 408 0.75 -11.29 -14.11
CA ALA A 408 2.14 -10.84 -14.09
C ALA A 408 2.53 -10.26 -12.72
N GLY A 409 1.66 -9.44 -12.11
CA GLY A 409 1.86 -8.92 -10.76
C GLY A 409 1.96 -10.03 -9.71
N VAL A 410 1.09 -11.03 -9.76
CA VAL A 410 1.14 -12.18 -8.84
C VAL A 410 2.43 -12.99 -9.03
N ILE A 411 2.81 -13.26 -10.27
CA ILE A 411 4.06 -13.98 -10.57
C ILE A 411 5.27 -13.17 -10.10
N GLY A 412 5.26 -11.83 -10.28
CA GLY A 412 6.30 -10.93 -9.77
C GLY A 412 6.48 -11.04 -8.25
N VAL A 413 5.38 -11.03 -7.49
CA VAL A 413 5.41 -11.21 -6.03
C VAL A 413 5.93 -12.61 -5.65
N ILE A 414 5.56 -13.65 -6.37
CA ILE A 414 6.07 -15.01 -6.15
C ILE A 414 7.58 -15.07 -6.40
N ILE A 415 8.07 -14.49 -7.50
CA ILE A 415 9.51 -14.42 -7.82
C ILE A 415 10.27 -13.67 -6.72
N TYR A 416 9.75 -12.52 -6.29
CA TYR A 416 10.38 -11.74 -5.24
C TYR A 416 10.42 -12.52 -3.91
N THR A 417 9.31 -13.12 -3.51
CA THR A 417 9.23 -13.92 -2.28
C THR A 417 10.18 -15.12 -2.32
N ALA A 418 10.20 -15.85 -3.43
CA ALA A 418 11.12 -16.97 -3.62
C ALA A 418 12.58 -16.52 -3.56
N GLY A 419 12.90 -15.40 -4.21
CA GLY A 419 14.24 -14.80 -4.16
C GLY A 419 14.67 -14.43 -2.73
N LEU A 420 13.76 -13.83 -1.93
CA LEU A 420 14.05 -13.53 -0.53
C LEU A 420 14.23 -14.81 0.32
N CYS A 421 13.40 -15.83 0.11
CA CYS A 421 13.57 -17.13 0.79
C CYS A 421 14.92 -17.76 0.46
N LEU A 422 15.30 -17.79 -0.80
CA LEU A 422 16.60 -18.32 -1.25
C LEU A 422 17.78 -17.51 -0.67
N ALA A 423 17.71 -16.19 -0.70
CA ALA A 423 18.72 -15.32 -0.12
C ALA A 423 18.85 -15.53 1.40
N TRP A 424 17.71 -15.71 2.09
CA TRP A 424 17.69 -16.01 3.52
C TRP A 424 18.33 -17.35 3.84
N GLN A 425 17.94 -18.40 3.13
CA GLN A 425 18.50 -19.75 3.31
C GLN A 425 20.00 -19.83 3.03
N ARG A 426 20.47 -19.12 1.97
CA ARG A 426 21.91 -19.05 1.66
C ARG A 426 22.72 -18.38 2.75
N ARG A 427 22.15 -17.37 3.43
CA ARG A 427 22.85 -16.59 4.44
C ARG A 427 22.78 -17.19 5.83
N PHE A 428 21.61 -17.74 6.21
CA PHE A 428 21.34 -18.21 7.58
C PHE A 428 21.17 -19.72 7.69
N GLY A 429 21.20 -20.46 6.58
CA GLY A 429 21.07 -21.91 6.52
C GLY A 429 19.69 -22.39 6.09
N ALA A 430 19.63 -23.61 5.54
CA ALA A 430 18.39 -24.18 5.00
C ALA A 430 17.29 -24.37 6.07
N ASP A 431 17.69 -24.63 7.32
CA ASP A 431 16.78 -24.90 8.44
C ASP A 431 16.09 -23.62 8.96
N ALA A 432 16.60 -22.44 8.62
CA ALA A 432 16.06 -21.17 9.09
C ALA A 432 14.57 -20.93 8.72
N LEU A 433 14.06 -21.63 7.71
CA LEU A 433 12.65 -21.58 7.26
C LEU A 433 11.95 -22.95 7.29
N ALA A 434 12.54 -23.98 7.91
CA ALA A 434 12.06 -25.36 7.87
C ALA A 434 10.64 -25.56 8.43
N GLY A 435 10.19 -24.70 9.36
CA GLY A 435 8.84 -24.76 9.94
C GLY A 435 7.73 -24.13 9.10
N LEU A 436 8.07 -23.40 8.01
CA LEU A 436 7.10 -22.62 7.24
C LEU A 436 6.20 -23.49 6.34
N GLY A 437 6.76 -24.49 5.67
CA GLY A 437 6.04 -25.23 4.63
C GLY A 437 4.91 -26.10 5.17
N ARG A 438 5.15 -26.88 6.23
CA ARG A 438 4.20 -27.89 6.71
C ARG A 438 2.89 -27.29 7.25
N LYS A 439 2.99 -26.25 8.09
CA LYS A 439 1.81 -25.60 8.67
C LYS A 439 1.01 -24.83 7.62
N SER A 440 1.70 -24.14 6.71
CA SER A 440 1.05 -23.42 5.62
C SER A 440 0.35 -24.36 4.65
N LEU A 441 0.95 -25.51 4.33
CA LEU A 441 0.35 -26.53 3.48
C LEU A 441 -0.88 -27.16 4.15
N SER A 442 -0.81 -27.45 5.44
CA SER A 442 -1.97 -27.95 6.20
C SER A 442 -3.10 -26.93 6.23
N CYS A 443 -2.78 -25.64 6.44
CA CYS A 443 -3.76 -24.55 6.40
C CYS A 443 -4.41 -24.46 5.00
N LEU A 444 -3.61 -24.51 3.94
CA LEU A 444 -4.08 -24.47 2.56
C LEU A 444 -5.00 -25.67 2.25
N ALA A 445 -4.62 -26.86 2.69
CA ALA A 445 -5.42 -28.07 2.50
C ALA A 445 -6.81 -27.97 3.16
N LEU A 446 -6.91 -27.32 4.32
CA LEU A 446 -8.21 -27.07 4.99
C LEU A 446 -9.02 -25.95 4.31
N CYS A 447 -8.35 -24.97 3.71
CA CYS A 447 -9.01 -23.88 2.99
C CYS A 447 -9.68 -24.35 1.69
N LEU A 448 -9.16 -25.38 1.02
CA LEU A 448 -9.74 -25.86 -0.25
C LEU A 448 -11.20 -26.35 -0.09
N PRO A 449 -11.54 -27.28 0.83
CA PRO A 449 -12.92 -27.70 1.05
C PRO A 449 -13.78 -26.56 1.62
N ALA A 450 -13.22 -25.68 2.45
CA ALA A 450 -13.94 -24.49 2.91
C ALA A 450 -14.28 -23.51 1.76
N SER A 451 -13.37 -23.37 0.78
CA SER A 451 -13.62 -22.61 -0.43
C SER A 451 -14.73 -23.23 -1.29
N LEU A 452 -14.79 -24.56 -1.37
CA LEU A 452 -15.87 -25.28 -2.05
C LEU A 452 -17.21 -25.03 -1.36
N ALA A 453 -17.28 -25.10 -0.04
CA ALA A 453 -18.49 -24.80 0.73
C ALA A 453 -18.99 -23.36 0.48
N ALA A 454 -18.07 -22.38 0.49
CA ALA A 454 -18.38 -20.98 0.15
C ALA A 454 -18.90 -20.84 -1.28
N ARG A 455 -18.29 -21.54 -2.24
CA ARG A 455 -18.70 -21.52 -3.65
C ARG A 455 -20.09 -22.13 -3.86
N LEU A 456 -20.40 -23.22 -3.14
CA LEU A 456 -21.74 -23.83 -3.16
C LEU A 456 -22.79 -22.90 -2.55
N ALA A 457 -22.47 -22.24 -1.44
CA ALA A 457 -23.34 -21.21 -0.85
C ALA A 457 -23.62 -20.06 -1.84
N LEU A 458 -22.60 -19.57 -2.55
CA LEU A 458 -22.77 -18.53 -3.58
C LEU A 458 -23.67 -19.00 -4.73
N LYS A 459 -23.48 -20.25 -5.21
CA LYS A 459 -24.33 -20.82 -6.27
C LYS A 459 -25.78 -20.96 -5.82
N GLY A 460 -26.03 -21.46 -4.60
CA GLY A 460 -27.37 -21.55 -4.04
C GLY A 460 -28.06 -20.19 -3.92
N LEU A 461 -27.33 -19.18 -3.45
CA LEU A 461 -27.86 -17.82 -3.32
C LEU A 461 -28.05 -17.10 -4.66
N ALA A 462 -27.35 -17.51 -5.71
CA ALA A 462 -27.58 -16.95 -7.04
C ALA A 462 -28.96 -17.27 -7.60
N LEU A 463 -29.58 -18.40 -7.16
CA LEU A 463 -30.95 -18.79 -7.53
C LEU A 463 -32.02 -17.95 -6.81
N VAL A 464 -31.70 -17.41 -5.63
CA VAL A 464 -32.67 -16.70 -4.77
C VAL A 464 -32.57 -15.18 -4.93
N PHE A 465 -31.38 -14.64 -5.11
CA PHE A 465 -31.16 -13.20 -5.18
C PHE A 465 -30.76 -12.77 -6.58
N PRO A 466 -31.48 -11.79 -7.19
CA PRO A 466 -31.06 -11.20 -8.46
C PRO A 466 -29.63 -10.64 -8.40
N GLN A 467 -28.91 -10.82 -9.46
CA GLN A 467 -27.48 -10.41 -9.50
C GLN A 467 -27.28 -8.89 -9.34
N ALA A 468 -28.26 -8.08 -9.66
CA ALA A 468 -28.21 -6.61 -9.66
C ALA A 468 -28.50 -5.95 -8.30
N SER A 469 -28.88 -6.72 -7.26
CA SER A 469 -29.26 -6.15 -5.96
C SER A 469 -28.05 -5.99 -5.03
N LEU A 470 -27.88 -4.79 -4.45
CA LEU A 470 -26.88 -4.51 -3.42
C LEU A 470 -27.07 -5.42 -2.18
N ALA A 471 -28.32 -5.61 -1.77
CA ALA A 471 -28.68 -6.51 -0.67
C ALA A 471 -28.31 -7.97 -0.98
N GLY A 472 -28.53 -8.39 -2.23
CA GLY A 472 -28.12 -9.72 -2.71
C GLY A 472 -26.61 -9.91 -2.67
N ALA A 473 -25.84 -8.90 -3.08
CA ALA A 473 -24.37 -8.94 -2.99
C ALA A 473 -23.90 -9.02 -1.52
N ALA A 474 -24.46 -8.21 -0.62
CA ALA A 474 -24.18 -8.25 0.81
C ALA A 474 -24.50 -9.63 1.43
N CYS A 475 -25.67 -10.20 1.09
CA CYS A 475 -26.07 -11.52 1.55
C CYS A 475 -25.11 -12.61 1.03
N LYS A 476 -24.69 -12.55 -0.24
CA LYS A 476 -23.71 -13.46 -0.83
C LYS A 476 -22.35 -13.39 -0.10
N ILE A 477 -21.87 -12.20 0.22
CA ILE A 477 -20.63 -12.00 0.99
C ILE A 477 -20.76 -12.62 2.39
N ALA A 478 -21.83 -12.28 3.12
CA ALA A 478 -22.04 -12.76 4.48
C ALA A 478 -22.20 -14.30 4.54
N CYS A 479 -23.07 -14.86 3.71
CA CYS A 479 -23.31 -16.30 3.72
C CYS A 479 -22.11 -17.11 3.23
N SER A 480 -21.38 -16.64 2.19
CA SER A 480 -20.16 -17.31 1.75
C SER A 480 -19.06 -17.22 2.81
N GLY A 481 -18.96 -16.10 3.52
CA GLY A 481 -18.01 -15.92 4.64
C GLY A 481 -18.33 -16.85 5.82
N LEU A 482 -19.60 -16.98 6.17
CA LEU A 482 -20.07 -17.91 7.22
C LEU A 482 -19.82 -19.37 6.80
N ALA A 483 -20.20 -19.75 5.58
CA ALA A 483 -19.98 -21.09 5.06
C ALA A 483 -18.48 -21.46 5.04
N PHE A 484 -17.63 -20.54 4.57
CA PHE A 484 -16.18 -20.71 4.59
C PHE A 484 -15.67 -20.84 6.03
N GLY A 485 -15.99 -19.88 6.90
CA GLY A 485 -15.49 -19.80 8.27
C GLY A 485 -15.89 -21.02 9.11
N LEU A 486 -17.16 -21.42 9.06
CA LEU A 486 -17.65 -22.59 9.79
C LEU A 486 -17.01 -23.88 9.27
N SER A 487 -16.92 -24.07 7.95
CA SER A 487 -16.26 -25.23 7.34
C SER A 487 -14.77 -25.30 7.71
N TYR A 488 -14.06 -24.15 7.61
CA TYR A 488 -12.65 -24.08 7.99
C TYR A 488 -12.41 -24.42 9.46
N LEU A 489 -13.21 -23.83 10.38
CA LEU A 489 -13.09 -24.07 11.80
C LEU A 489 -13.43 -25.52 12.18
N ALA A 490 -14.50 -26.08 11.59
CA ALA A 490 -14.88 -27.48 11.81
C ALA A 490 -13.76 -28.44 11.36
N LEU A 491 -13.23 -28.23 10.15
CA LEU A 491 -12.15 -29.05 9.63
C LEU A 491 -10.85 -28.86 10.43
N ALA A 492 -10.53 -27.63 10.83
CA ALA A 492 -9.36 -27.36 11.68
C ALA A 492 -9.48 -28.07 13.05
N PHE A 493 -10.67 -28.08 13.64
CA PHE A 493 -10.92 -28.76 14.89
C PHE A 493 -10.78 -30.30 14.77
N LEU A 494 -11.30 -30.88 13.68
CA LEU A 494 -11.31 -32.34 13.47
C LEU A 494 -9.96 -32.88 13.00
N VAL A 495 -9.26 -32.19 12.11
CA VAL A 495 -8.08 -32.71 11.37
C VAL A 495 -6.77 -32.12 11.87
N ALA A 496 -6.76 -30.87 12.29
CA ALA A 496 -5.55 -30.11 12.61
C ALA A 496 -5.72 -29.17 13.81
N PRO A 497 -6.10 -29.68 15.02
CA PRO A 497 -6.37 -28.85 16.20
C PRO A 497 -5.16 -27.98 16.61
N HIS A 498 -3.94 -28.40 16.27
CA HIS A 498 -2.72 -27.63 16.50
C HIS A 498 -2.68 -26.27 15.76
N LEU A 499 -3.48 -26.08 14.70
CA LEU A 499 -3.58 -24.81 14.01
C LEU A 499 -4.46 -23.80 14.78
N LEU A 500 -5.33 -24.26 15.65
CA LEU A 500 -6.21 -23.42 16.48
C LEU A 500 -5.54 -22.96 17.78
N THR A 501 -4.49 -23.63 18.24
CA THR A 501 -3.81 -23.31 19.52
C THR A 501 -3.34 -21.85 19.61
N PRO A 502 -2.79 -21.20 18.56
CA PRO A 502 -2.43 -19.79 18.62
C PRO A 502 -3.64 -18.87 18.80
N LEU A 503 -4.77 -19.18 18.17
CA LEU A 503 -6.01 -18.40 18.27
C LEU A 503 -6.66 -18.57 19.65
N LEU A 504 -6.68 -19.79 20.19
CA LEU A 504 -7.21 -20.10 21.53
C LEU A 504 -6.37 -19.50 22.64
N SER A 505 -5.04 -19.45 22.49
CA SER A 505 -4.15 -18.81 23.47
C SER A 505 -4.33 -17.30 23.56
N LEU A 506 -4.71 -16.64 22.47
CA LEU A 506 -5.08 -15.21 22.46
C LEU A 506 -6.40 -14.96 23.21
N ALA A 507 -7.38 -15.84 23.07
CA ALA A 507 -8.65 -15.78 23.77
C ALA A 507 -8.51 -16.08 25.29
N GLY A 508 -7.65 -17.04 25.65
CA GLY A 508 -7.38 -17.39 27.05
C GLY A 508 -6.60 -16.33 27.84
N ARG A 509 -5.69 -15.59 27.19
CA ARG A 509 -4.97 -14.47 27.82
C ARG A 509 -5.87 -13.29 28.17
N ARG A 510 -6.95 -13.07 27.43
CA ARG A 510 -7.96 -12.05 27.73
C ARG A 510 -8.73 -12.38 29.01
N LYS A 511 -9.11 -13.65 29.18
CA LYS A 511 -9.86 -14.12 30.36
C LYS A 511 -9.06 -14.03 31.66
N ASN A 512 -7.73 -14.25 31.61
CA ASN A 512 -6.85 -14.11 32.77
C ASN A 512 -6.51 -12.66 33.13
N ARG A 513 -6.63 -11.71 32.21
CA ARG A 513 -6.46 -10.28 32.50
C ARG A 513 -7.68 -9.68 33.18
N ASP A 514 -8.87 -10.11 32.78
CA ASP A 514 -10.13 -9.64 33.38
C ASP A 514 -10.35 -10.21 34.79
N ASN A 515 -9.82 -11.41 35.08
CA ASN A 515 -9.87 -12.01 36.41
C ASN A 515 -8.80 -11.50 37.39
N ASN A 516 -7.78 -10.77 36.93
CA ASN A 516 -6.77 -10.13 37.79
C ASN A 516 -7.04 -8.62 38.01
N CYS A 517 -8.12 -8.08 37.47
CA CYS A 517 -8.57 -6.71 37.66
C CYS A 517 -9.91 -6.63 38.45
N SER A 518 -10.42 -7.75 38.92
CA SER A 518 -11.51 -7.85 39.89
C SER A 518 -10.91 -8.28 41.25
#